data_5505665738b195bf3e0396c9fb47b794
#
_entry.id   5505665738b195bf3e0396c9fb47b794
#
_cell.length_a   1.000
_cell.length_b   1.000
_cell.length_c   1.000
_cell.angle_alpha   90.00
_cell.angle_beta   90.00
_cell.angle_gamma   90.00
#
_symmetry.space_group_name_H-M   'P 1'
#
loop_
_entity.id
_entity.type
_entity.pdbx_description
1 polymer ?
#
loop_
_entity_poly.entity_id
_entity_poly.type
_entity_poly.pdbx_seq_one_letter_code
_entity_poly.pdbx_strand_id
1 'polypeptide(L)'
;MRIANYLRPDCVALRQRADSLTGAVQQMVTLLNGTDNLTDTAVFAADVRARLALGGVCVGNGLAIPHAKSTAVRQLQLAALTLDPPLPCDTPDGKPLDLLVMIAAPAEANDLHVQVLAELATLFLDTDFCACLRESETPEAFCRAISAREEQDAQEPPSAPSDAAPGTAKPGYQLLAVTACPTGIAHTYLAAEALQQAAQARGLTLKVETNGAAGVKDELTDDEIQAAECVIVAVDRSIPLARFVGKRLVYASAGDAVRDADRLLEKAVSGKAPVYRGILYDPE
;
A
#
# COMPACT_ATOMS: atom_id res chain seq x y z
N MET A 1 -3.85 11.53 -12.11
CA MET A 1 -4.20 10.46 -13.08
C MET A 1 -5.49 9.82 -12.57
N ARG A 2 -6.36 9.24 -13.43
CA ARG A 2 -7.63 8.62 -12.99
C ARG A 2 -7.60 7.12 -13.25
N ILE A 3 -7.70 6.32 -12.21
CA ILE A 3 -7.77 4.85 -12.26
C ILE A 3 -9.00 4.38 -13.03
N ALA A 4 -10.13 5.09 -12.86
CA ALA A 4 -11.37 4.82 -13.57
C ALA A 4 -11.21 4.76 -15.10
N ASN A 5 -10.24 5.47 -15.68
CA ASN A 5 -10.00 5.46 -17.12
C ASN A 5 -9.44 4.12 -17.63
N TYR A 6 -8.90 3.29 -16.74
CA TYR A 6 -8.25 2.02 -17.06
C TYR A 6 -9.08 0.80 -16.69
N LEU A 7 -10.19 0.99 -15.94
CA LEU A 7 -11.09 -0.09 -15.56
C LEU A 7 -12.43 0.02 -16.30
N ARG A 8 -12.73 -0.99 -17.07
CA ARG A 8 -13.99 -1.10 -17.83
C ARG A 8 -14.93 -2.09 -17.15
N PRO A 9 -16.27 -1.91 -17.25
CA PRO A 9 -17.22 -2.86 -16.66
C PRO A 9 -17.06 -4.30 -17.18
N ASP A 10 -16.68 -4.50 -18.45
CA ASP A 10 -16.41 -5.81 -19.03
C ASP A 10 -15.13 -6.49 -18.49
N CYS A 11 -14.30 -5.75 -17.73
CA CYS A 11 -13.15 -6.26 -17.00
C CYS A 11 -13.41 -6.46 -15.49
N VAL A 12 -14.67 -6.40 -15.06
CA VAL A 12 -15.06 -6.60 -13.66
C VAL A 12 -15.94 -7.83 -13.54
N ALA A 13 -15.59 -8.76 -12.65
CA ALA A 13 -16.42 -9.91 -12.34
C ALA A 13 -16.64 -9.99 -10.82
N LEU A 14 -17.91 -10.06 -10.40
CA LEU A 14 -18.29 -9.99 -9.01
C LEU A 14 -18.71 -11.37 -8.49
N ARG A 15 -18.45 -11.62 -7.18
CA ARG A 15 -18.85 -12.83 -6.44
C ARG A 15 -18.45 -14.12 -7.14
N GLN A 16 -17.23 -14.16 -7.67
CA GLN A 16 -16.69 -15.31 -8.35
C GLN A 16 -16.19 -16.36 -7.36
N ARG A 17 -16.07 -17.61 -7.79
CA ARG A 17 -15.43 -18.67 -7.03
C ARG A 17 -14.06 -18.96 -7.57
N ALA A 18 -13.10 -19.13 -6.68
CA ALA A 18 -11.75 -19.56 -7.03
C ALA A 18 -11.21 -20.51 -5.96
N ASP A 19 -10.53 -21.57 -6.39
CA ASP A 19 -9.92 -22.55 -5.49
C ASP A 19 -8.49 -22.17 -5.11
N SER A 20 -7.92 -21.18 -5.78
CA SER A 20 -6.56 -20.68 -5.56
C SER A 20 -6.38 -19.28 -6.10
N LEU A 21 -5.36 -18.56 -5.58
CA LEU A 21 -4.97 -17.26 -6.11
C LEU A 21 -4.61 -17.33 -7.61
N THR A 22 -3.93 -18.40 -8.04
CA THR A 22 -3.62 -18.62 -9.45
C THR A 22 -4.89 -18.79 -10.28
N GLY A 23 -5.91 -19.48 -9.76
CA GLY A 23 -7.21 -19.65 -10.41
C GLY A 23 -7.95 -18.32 -10.55
N ALA A 24 -7.99 -17.50 -9.50
CA ALA A 24 -8.57 -16.16 -9.52
C ALA A 24 -7.87 -15.27 -10.56
N VAL A 25 -6.54 -15.26 -10.56
CA VAL A 25 -5.73 -14.51 -11.52
C VAL A 25 -6.00 -14.97 -12.97
N GLN A 26 -6.18 -16.28 -13.22
CA GLN A 26 -6.51 -16.78 -14.55
C GLN A 26 -7.87 -16.29 -15.04
N GLN A 27 -8.87 -16.15 -14.15
CA GLN A 27 -10.15 -15.54 -14.50
C GLN A 27 -9.97 -14.08 -14.93
N MET A 28 -9.14 -13.29 -14.20
CA MET A 28 -8.86 -11.91 -14.56
C MET A 28 -8.13 -11.77 -15.90
N VAL A 29 -7.19 -12.67 -16.21
CA VAL A 29 -6.56 -12.75 -17.54
C VAL A 29 -7.59 -13.00 -18.62
N THR A 30 -8.60 -13.84 -18.35
CA THR A 30 -9.69 -14.12 -19.29
C THR A 30 -10.55 -12.88 -19.55
N LEU A 31 -10.85 -12.08 -18.51
CA LEU A 31 -11.56 -10.80 -18.67
C LEU A 31 -10.79 -9.83 -19.57
N LEU A 32 -9.49 -9.68 -19.34
CA LEU A 32 -8.63 -8.81 -20.15
C LEU A 32 -8.52 -9.29 -21.61
N ASN A 33 -8.51 -10.60 -21.84
CA ASN A 33 -8.48 -11.17 -23.19
C ASN A 33 -9.75 -10.83 -24.00
N GLY A 34 -10.89 -10.65 -23.33
CA GLY A 34 -12.15 -10.23 -23.96
C GLY A 34 -12.14 -8.80 -24.51
N THR A 35 -11.11 -8.00 -24.25
CA THR A 35 -11.06 -6.58 -24.61
C THR A 35 -10.14 -6.25 -25.79
N ASP A 36 -9.59 -7.23 -26.47
CA ASP A 36 -8.58 -7.09 -27.54
C ASP A 36 -7.28 -6.38 -27.10
N ASN A 37 -7.07 -6.20 -25.79
CA ASN A 37 -5.88 -5.56 -25.24
C ASN A 37 -4.66 -6.49 -25.17
N LEU A 38 -4.90 -7.81 -25.15
CA LEU A 38 -3.84 -8.81 -25.15
C LEU A 38 -3.56 -9.31 -26.56
N THR A 39 -2.30 -9.21 -26.98
CA THR A 39 -1.83 -9.77 -28.26
C THR A 39 -1.54 -11.27 -28.15
N ASP A 40 -1.18 -11.73 -26.95
CA ASP A 40 -0.93 -13.13 -26.62
C ASP A 40 -1.29 -13.37 -25.13
N THR A 41 -2.41 -14.03 -24.94
CA THR A 41 -2.94 -14.36 -23.60
C THR A 41 -2.02 -15.32 -22.83
N ALA A 42 -1.36 -16.25 -23.53
CA ALA A 42 -0.49 -17.22 -22.89
C ALA A 42 0.80 -16.57 -22.36
N VAL A 43 1.37 -15.65 -23.14
CA VAL A 43 2.53 -14.85 -22.71
C VAL A 43 2.16 -13.99 -21.51
N PHE A 44 1.08 -13.22 -21.56
CA PHE A 44 0.65 -12.41 -20.43
C PHE A 44 0.39 -13.25 -19.17
N ALA A 45 -0.30 -14.38 -19.30
CA ALA A 45 -0.54 -15.28 -18.18
C ALA A 45 0.74 -15.85 -17.58
N ALA A 46 1.77 -16.10 -18.40
CA ALA A 46 3.09 -16.53 -17.92
C ALA A 46 3.81 -15.41 -17.13
N ASP A 47 3.78 -14.17 -17.65
CA ASP A 47 4.39 -13.01 -17.00
C ASP A 47 3.73 -12.72 -15.64
N VAL A 48 2.40 -12.77 -15.55
CA VAL A 48 1.68 -12.62 -14.27
C VAL A 48 2.05 -13.73 -13.30
N ARG A 49 2.11 -14.99 -13.74
CA ARG A 49 2.54 -16.10 -12.86
C ARG A 49 3.97 -15.93 -12.36
N ALA A 50 4.89 -15.52 -13.23
CA ALA A 50 6.26 -15.23 -12.84
C ALA A 50 6.33 -14.14 -11.78
N ARG A 51 5.51 -13.08 -11.91
CA ARG A 51 5.41 -12.01 -10.91
C ARG A 51 4.81 -12.50 -9.58
N LEU A 52 3.77 -13.34 -9.63
CA LEU A 52 3.16 -13.95 -8.44
C LEU A 52 4.17 -14.80 -7.65
N ALA A 53 5.04 -15.53 -8.34
CA ALA A 53 6.06 -16.38 -7.70
C ALA A 53 7.07 -15.57 -6.86
N LEU A 54 7.24 -14.28 -7.13
CA LEU A 54 8.07 -13.38 -6.33
C LEU A 54 7.37 -12.90 -5.03
N GLY A 55 6.09 -13.22 -4.86
CA GLY A 55 5.30 -12.82 -3.69
C GLY A 55 4.93 -11.34 -3.65
N GLY A 56 4.35 -10.91 -2.53
CA GLY A 56 4.05 -9.49 -2.27
C GLY A 56 2.91 -8.89 -3.09
N VAL A 57 1.98 -9.70 -3.59
CA VAL A 57 0.77 -9.21 -4.28
C VAL A 57 -0.43 -9.05 -3.35
N CYS A 58 -0.46 -9.79 -2.24
CA CYS A 58 -1.46 -9.63 -1.19
C CYS A 58 -1.03 -8.47 -0.28
N VAL A 59 -1.91 -7.49 -0.10
CA VAL A 59 -1.58 -6.24 0.60
C VAL A 59 -2.27 -6.10 1.97
N GLY A 60 -3.11 -7.06 2.33
CA GLY A 60 -3.92 -7.04 3.56
C GLY A 60 -5.38 -6.65 3.29
N ASN A 61 -6.21 -6.65 4.31
CA ASN A 61 -7.65 -6.35 4.25
C ASN A 61 -8.42 -7.16 3.21
N GLY A 62 -8.00 -8.42 2.96
CA GLY A 62 -8.62 -9.27 1.94
C GLY A 62 -8.34 -8.83 0.49
N LEU A 63 -7.36 -7.95 0.27
CA LEU A 63 -7.03 -7.38 -1.03
C LEU A 63 -5.75 -7.97 -1.62
N ALA A 64 -5.75 -8.22 -2.92
CA ALA A 64 -4.54 -8.46 -3.70
C ALA A 64 -4.49 -7.59 -4.96
N ILE A 65 -3.28 -7.20 -5.37
CA ILE A 65 -3.02 -6.44 -6.60
C ILE A 65 -2.05 -7.24 -7.48
N PRO A 66 -2.53 -8.31 -8.16
CA PRO A 66 -1.73 -8.99 -9.17
C PRO A 66 -1.36 -8.01 -10.29
N HIS A 67 -0.11 -8.04 -10.72
CA HIS A 67 0.32 -7.10 -11.76
C HIS A 67 1.48 -7.68 -12.58
N ALA A 68 1.52 -7.35 -13.85
CA ALA A 68 2.66 -7.67 -14.71
C ALA A 68 2.86 -6.61 -15.80
N LYS A 69 4.11 -6.41 -16.18
CA LYS A 69 4.49 -5.77 -17.43
C LYS A 69 4.74 -6.85 -18.46
N SER A 70 4.16 -6.71 -19.65
CA SER A 70 4.25 -7.72 -20.70
C SER A 70 4.29 -7.08 -22.09
N THR A 71 5.06 -7.68 -22.97
CA THR A 71 5.06 -7.34 -24.41
C THR A 71 3.74 -7.75 -25.09
N ALA A 72 2.95 -8.61 -24.44
CA ALA A 72 1.65 -9.03 -24.90
C ALA A 72 0.52 -8.04 -24.57
N VAL A 73 0.79 -6.96 -23.86
CA VAL A 73 -0.19 -5.93 -23.48
C VAL A 73 -0.02 -4.70 -24.37
N ARG A 74 -1.10 -4.24 -25.01
CA ARG A 74 -1.10 -3.06 -25.90
C ARG A 74 -1.13 -1.75 -25.11
N GLN A 75 -2.01 -1.67 -24.12
CA GLN A 75 -2.25 -0.49 -23.31
C GLN A 75 -2.46 -0.88 -21.86
N LEU A 76 -2.15 0.05 -20.94
CA LEU A 76 -2.45 -0.18 -19.53
C LEU A 76 -3.95 -0.38 -19.34
N GLN A 77 -4.31 -1.46 -18.66
CA GLN A 77 -5.69 -1.83 -18.37
C GLN A 77 -5.77 -2.54 -17.02
N LEU A 78 -6.90 -2.35 -16.35
CA LEU A 78 -7.22 -3.00 -15.09
C LEU A 78 -8.30 -4.06 -15.30
N ALA A 79 -8.26 -5.08 -14.45
CA ALA A 79 -9.37 -5.99 -14.23
C ALA A 79 -9.64 -6.10 -12.73
N ALA A 80 -10.90 -6.29 -12.34
CA ALA A 80 -11.29 -6.48 -10.95
C ALA A 80 -12.10 -7.76 -10.75
N LEU A 81 -11.89 -8.38 -9.59
CA LEU A 81 -12.58 -9.61 -9.21
C LEU A 81 -12.96 -9.55 -7.73
N THR A 82 -14.22 -9.82 -7.39
CA THR A 82 -14.59 -10.13 -6.02
C THR A 82 -14.89 -11.62 -5.87
N LEU A 83 -14.55 -12.19 -4.71
CA LEU A 83 -14.71 -13.62 -4.44
C LEU A 83 -15.80 -13.88 -3.40
N ASP A 84 -16.62 -14.88 -3.66
CA ASP A 84 -17.58 -15.42 -2.72
C ASP A 84 -17.69 -16.96 -2.93
N PRO A 85 -17.23 -17.77 -1.95
CA PRO A 85 -16.63 -17.37 -0.66
C PRO A 85 -15.21 -16.78 -0.80
N PRO A 86 -14.75 -16.02 0.23
CA PRO A 86 -13.38 -15.54 0.29
C PRO A 86 -12.37 -16.69 0.24
N LEU A 87 -11.25 -16.47 -0.45
CA LEU A 87 -10.21 -17.47 -0.64
C LEU A 87 -9.21 -17.44 0.53
N PRO A 88 -8.99 -18.55 1.25
CA PRO A 88 -7.90 -18.66 2.20
C PRO A 88 -6.55 -18.45 1.49
N CYS A 89 -5.80 -17.44 1.92
CA CYS A 89 -4.52 -17.08 1.32
C CYS A 89 -3.57 -16.62 2.43
N ASP A 90 -2.27 -16.78 2.21
CA ASP A 90 -1.25 -16.21 3.08
C ASP A 90 -1.18 -14.69 2.84
N THR A 91 -1.93 -13.95 3.65
CA THR A 91 -2.01 -12.50 3.61
C THR A 91 -1.27 -11.92 4.81
N PRO A 92 -0.73 -10.68 4.72
CA PRO A 92 0.02 -10.07 5.82
C PRO A 92 -0.74 -9.97 7.14
N ASP A 93 -2.07 -9.82 7.08
CA ASP A 93 -2.98 -9.67 8.23
C ASP A 93 -3.80 -10.93 8.54
N GLY A 94 -3.54 -12.05 7.84
CA GLY A 94 -4.24 -13.32 8.03
C GLY A 94 -5.70 -13.34 7.57
N LYS A 95 -6.20 -12.27 6.94
CA LYS A 95 -7.57 -12.23 6.42
C LYS A 95 -7.67 -12.97 5.09
N PRO A 96 -8.76 -13.70 4.83
CA PRO A 96 -8.98 -14.34 3.55
C PRO A 96 -9.16 -13.29 2.44
N LEU A 97 -8.76 -13.66 1.22
CA LEU A 97 -8.77 -12.81 0.04
C LEU A 97 -10.16 -12.79 -0.60
N ASP A 98 -10.72 -11.62 -0.82
CA ASP A 98 -12.05 -11.45 -1.42
C ASP A 98 -12.13 -10.34 -2.48
N LEU A 99 -11.10 -9.48 -2.58
CA LEU A 99 -11.02 -8.42 -3.58
C LEU A 99 -9.67 -8.48 -4.30
N LEU A 100 -9.70 -8.55 -5.62
CA LEU A 100 -8.50 -8.52 -6.45
C LEU A 100 -8.63 -7.43 -7.50
N VAL A 101 -7.56 -6.66 -7.70
CA VAL A 101 -7.46 -5.71 -8.81
C VAL A 101 -6.14 -5.95 -9.54
N MET A 102 -6.23 -6.38 -10.80
CA MET A 102 -5.08 -6.69 -11.64
C MET A 102 -4.66 -5.49 -12.46
N ILE A 103 -3.34 -5.29 -12.61
CA ILE A 103 -2.77 -4.32 -13.53
C ILE A 103 -2.07 -5.06 -14.67
N ALA A 104 -2.58 -4.89 -15.88
CA ALA A 104 -1.91 -5.28 -17.11
C ALA A 104 -1.23 -4.05 -17.72
N ALA A 105 0.08 -4.05 -17.82
CA ALA A 105 0.84 -2.92 -18.34
C ALA A 105 1.73 -3.35 -19.51
N PRO A 106 1.90 -2.50 -20.55
CA PRO A 106 2.92 -2.69 -21.56
C PRO A 106 4.32 -2.79 -20.95
N ALA A 107 5.21 -3.57 -21.56
CA ALA A 107 6.57 -3.78 -21.05
C ALA A 107 7.34 -2.46 -20.83
N GLU A 108 7.06 -1.45 -21.65
CA GLU A 108 7.75 -0.15 -21.65
C GLU A 108 7.12 0.90 -20.72
N ALA A 109 5.94 0.62 -20.12
CA ALA A 109 5.19 1.55 -19.28
C ALA A 109 5.73 1.60 -17.84
N ASN A 110 7.02 1.93 -17.64
CA ASN A 110 7.65 1.88 -16.32
C ASN A 110 7.04 2.86 -15.32
N ASP A 111 6.97 4.14 -15.66
CA ASP A 111 6.48 5.18 -14.74
C ASP A 111 4.96 5.08 -14.54
N LEU A 112 4.22 4.83 -15.62
CA LEU A 112 2.76 4.71 -15.58
C LEU A 112 2.30 3.51 -14.74
N HIS A 113 2.99 2.35 -14.86
CA HIS A 113 2.70 1.17 -14.05
C HIS A 113 2.87 1.47 -12.55
N VAL A 114 3.97 2.12 -12.16
CA VAL A 114 4.26 2.47 -10.77
C VAL A 114 3.24 3.48 -10.24
N GLN A 115 2.86 4.48 -11.04
CA GLN A 115 1.84 5.45 -10.67
C GLN A 115 0.48 4.80 -10.41
N VAL A 116 0.01 3.92 -11.32
CA VAL A 116 -1.26 3.20 -11.14
C VAL A 116 -1.24 2.33 -9.89
N LEU A 117 -0.12 1.64 -9.64
CA LEU A 117 0.02 0.81 -8.46
C LEU A 117 -0.03 1.64 -7.16
N ALA A 118 0.58 2.83 -7.16
CA ALA A 118 0.55 3.76 -6.02
C ALA A 118 -0.86 4.32 -5.77
N GLU A 119 -1.55 4.74 -6.82
CA GLU A 119 -2.93 5.25 -6.74
C GLU A 119 -3.89 4.17 -6.22
N LEU A 120 -3.80 2.94 -6.75
CA LEU A 120 -4.61 1.82 -6.27
C LEU A 120 -4.32 1.51 -4.80
N ALA A 121 -3.04 1.48 -4.41
CA ALA A 121 -2.67 1.24 -3.02
C ALA A 121 -3.26 2.31 -2.10
N THR A 122 -3.24 3.59 -2.51
CA THR A 122 -3.83 4.70 -1.74
C THR A 122 -5.35 4.59 -1.64
N LEU A 123 -6.05 4.30 -2.74
CA LEU A 123 -7.51 4.14 -2.75
C LEU A 123 -7.96 2.99 -1.85
N PHE A 124 -7.22 1.89 -1.83
CA PHE A 124 -7.59 0.70 -1.08
C PHE A 124 -7.11 0.69 0.38
N LEU A 125 -6.43 1.75 0.85
CA LEU A 125 -6.22 1.99 2.28
C LEU A 125 -7.55 2.29 2.99
N ASP A 126 -8.52 2.87 2.30
CA ASP A 126 -9.85 3.13 2.83
C ASP A 126 -10.66 1.82 2.90
N THR A 127 -10.84 1.33 4.13
CA THR A 127 -11.56 0.08 4.41
C THR A 127 -13.04 0.18 4.07
N ASP A 128 -13.65 1.35 4.26
CA ASP A 128 -15.07 1.59 3.98
C ASP A 128 -15.30 1.64 2.47
N PHE A 129 -14.37 2.25 1.74
CA PHE A 129 -14.37 2.19 0.28
C PHE A 129 -14.21 0.77 -0.25
N CYS A 130 -13.29 -0.03 0.32
CA CYS A 130 -13.14 -1.43 -0.03
C CYS A 130 -14.42 -2.24 0.26
N ALA A 131 -15.12 -1.96 1.37
CA ALA A 131 -16.41 -2.60 1.68
C ALA A 131 -17.47 -2.22 0.62
N CYS A 132 -17.57 -0.96 0.24
CA CYS A 132 -18.48 -0.50 -0.82
C CYS A 132 -18.23 -1.23 -2.16
N LEU A 133 -16.96 -1.46 -2.52
CA LEU A 133 -16.61 -2.22 -3.73
C LEU A 133 -17.06 -3.68 -3.66
N ARG A 134 -16.91 -4.34 -2.49
CA ARG A 134 -17.35 -5.73 -2.25
C ARG A 134 -18.87 -5.88 -2.34
N GLU A 135 -19.60 -4.87 -1.90
CA GLU A 135 -21.06 -4.83 -1.90
C GLU A 135 -21.65 -4.45 -3.26
N SER A 136 -20.83 -4.06 -4.22
CA SER A 136 -21.29 -3.71 -5.56
C SER A 136 -22.08 -4.85 -6.18
N GLU A 137 -23.28 -4.54 -6.70
CA GLU A 137 -24.17 -5.55 -7.31
C GLU A 137 -23.90 -5.75 -8.79
N THR A 138 -23.34 -4.73 -9.46
CA THR A 138 -23.03 -4.79 -10.90
C THR A 138 -21.62 -4.25 -11.19
N PRO A 139 -21.00 -4.72 -12.30
CA PRO A 139 -19.71 -4.17 -12.75
C PRO A 139 -19.72 -2.65 -12.95
N GLU A 140 -20.83 -2.09 -13.43
CA GLU A 140 -20.98 -0.65 -13.62
C GLU A 140 -21.03 0.10 -12.28
N ALA A 141 -21.66 -0.49 -11.24
CA ALA A 141 -21.68 0.09 -9.90
C ALA A 141 -20.27 0.09 -9.31
N PHE A 142 -19.52 -0.98 -9.47
CA PHE A 142 -18.11 -1.08 -9.06
C PHE A 142 -17.25 0.02 -9.71
N CYS A 143 -17.33 0.18 -11.04
CA CYS A 143 -16.60 1.21 -11.77
C CYS A 143 -17.03 2.63 -11.34
N ARG A 144 -18.33 2.86 -11.12
CA ARG A 144 -18.83 4.16 -10.63
C ARG A 144 -18.33 4.49 -9.24
N ALA A 145 -18.24 3.51 -8.34
CA ALA A 145 -17.70 3.73 -6.99
C ALA A 145 -16.24 4.22 -7.05
N ILE A 146 -15.41 3.63 -7.92
CA ILE A 146 -14.03 4.11 -8.14
C ILE A 146 -14.03 5.54 -8.68
N SER A 147 -14.83 5.82 -9.72
CA SER A 147 -14.89 7.18 -10.30
C SER A 147 -15.33 8.24 -9.29
N ALA A 148 -16.36 7.92 -8.50
CA ALA A 148 -16.91 8.84 -7.49
C ALA A 148 -15.87 9.13 -6.39
N ARG A 149 -15.12 8.11 -5.96
CA ARG A 149 -14.06 8.27 -4.97
C ARG A 149 -12.94 9.18 -5.49
N GLU A 150 -12.47 8.95 -6.70
CA GLU A 150 -11.45 9.81 -7.32
C GLU A 150 -11.92 11.25 -7.52
N GLU A 151 -13.23 11.47 -7.73
CA GLU A 151 -13.81 12.81 -7.82
C GLU A 151 -13.88 13.50 -6.46
N GLN A 152 -14.15 12.75 -5.40
CA GLN A 152 -14.10 13.25 -4.03
C GLN A 152 -12.68 13.65 -3.65
N ASP A 153 -11.70 12.78 -3.89
CA ASP A 153 -10.29 13.07 -3.59
C ASP A 153 -9.75 14.26 -4.40
N ALA A 154 -10.26 14.48 -5.62
CA ALA A 154 -9.88 15.63 -6.45
C ALA A 154 -10.56 16.95 -5.99
N GLN A 155 -11.67 16.87 -5.28
CA GLN A 155 -12.40 18.03 -4.75
C GLN A 155 -12.01 18.39 -3.32
N GLU A 156 -11.48 17.45 -2.55
CA GLU A 156 -10.80 17.79 -1.32
C GLU A 156 -9.46 18.46 -1.69
N PRO A 157 -9.25 19.75 -1.33
CA PRO A 157 -7.92 20.32 -1.42
C PRO A 157 -7.01 19.35 -0.64
N PRO A 158 -5.76 19.12 -1.11
CA PRO A 158 -4.84 18.28 -0.35
C PRO A 158 -4.99 18.74 1.09
N SER A 159 -5.42 17.84 1.95
CA SER A 159 -5.59 18.16 3.37
C SER A 159 -4.24 18.69 3.81
N ALA A 160 -4.18 20.02 3.84
CA ALA A 160 -3.07 20.71 4.45
C ALA A 160 -2.97 20.08 5.82
N PRO A 161 -1.76 19.78 6.31
CA PRO A 161 -1.59 19.33 7.67
C PRO A 161 -2.48 20.26 8.50
N SER A 162 -3.37 19.70 9.30
CA SER A 162 -4.29 20.43 10.15
C SER A 162 -3.50 21.57 10.80
N ASP A 163 -3.63 22.77 10.21
CA ASP A 163 -3.18 24.00 10.81
C ASP A 163 -4.04 24.20 12.07
N ALA A 164 -3.62 23.55 13.13
CA ALA A 164 -3.93 24.06 14.45
C ALA A 164 -3.43 25.51 14.47
N ALA A 165 -4.35 26.43 14.71
CA ALA A 165 -4.19 27.86 14.74
C ALA A 165 -2.84 28.30 15.35
N PRO A 166 -2.23 29.41 14.92
CA PRO A 166 -0.98 29.91 15.45
C PRO A 166 -1.22 30.44 16.87
N GLY A 167 -0.93 29.60 17.83
CA GLY A 167 -1.04 29.94 19.24
C GLY A 167 -0.28 28.94 20.09
N THR A 168 0.93 29.35 20.47
CA THR A 168 1.73 28.87 21.63
C THR A 168 2.11 27.39 21.69
N ALA A 169 3.42 27.13 21.62
CA ALA A 169 4.13 25.87 21.91
C ALA A 169 3.70 24.68 21.03
N LYS A 170 4.52 24.34 20.02
CA LYS A 170 4.42 23.09 19.26
C LYS A 170 4.39 21.92 20.25
N PRO A 171 3.33 21.09 20.30
CA PRO A 171 3.41 19.82 20.99
C PRO A 171 4.45 18.97 20.24
N GLY A 172 5.60 18.70 20.85
CA GLY A 172 6.57 17.79 20.28
C GLY A 172 5.95 16.42 20.12
N TYR A 173 6.15 15.78 18.98
CA TYR A 173 5.77 14.38 18.82
C TYR A 173 6.61 13.53 19.79
N GLN A 174 5.96 12.63 20.55
CA GLN A 174 6.67 11.71 21.44
C GLN A 174 7.48 10.71 20.62
N LEU A 175 6.92 10.23 19.52
CA LEU A 175 7.53 9.25 18.65
C LEU A 175 7.53 9.74 17.20
N LEU A 176 8.54 9.31 16.46
CA LEU A 176 8.62 9.47 15.03
C LEU A 176 8.74 8.11 14.37
N ALA A 177 8.30 8.02 13.10
CA ALA A 177 8.54 6.83 12.31
C ALA A 177 8.96 7.21 10.89
N VAL A 178 9.69 6.30 10.24
CA VAL A 178 9.98 6.36 8.80
C VAL A 178 9.62 5.03 8.20
N THR A 179 8.85 5.05 7.13
CA THR A 179 8.46 3.85 6.40
C THR A 179 8.96 3.89 4.96
N ALA A 180 9.50 2.77 4.48
CA ALA A 180 9.95 2.62 3.10
C ALA A 180 9.94 1.15 2.69
N CYS A 181 9.59 0.85 1.44
CA CYS A 181 9.75 -0.48 0.86
C CYS A 181 10.42 -0.39 -0.53
N PRO A 182 10.91 -1.49 -1.10
CA PRO A 182 11.61 -1.46 -2.38
C PRO A 182 10.80 -0.85 -3.52
N THR A 183 9.49 -1.10 -3.56
CA THR A 183 8.56 -0.52 -4.53
C THR A 183 8.08 0.88 -4.15
N GLY A 184 8.23 1.26 -2.87
CA GLY A 184 7.75 2.54 -2.33
C GLY A 184 6.23 2.68 -2.31
N ILE A 185 5.48 1.57 -2.30
CA ILE A 185 4.03 1.61 -2.49
C ILE A 185 3.28 0.97 -1.32
N ALA A 186 2.79 -0.25 -1.46
CA ALA A 186 1.83 -0.84 -0.52
C ALA A 186 2.36 -0.89 0.93
N HIS A 187 3.49 -1.54 1.17
CA HIS A 187 4.02 -1.69 2.53
C HIS A 187 4.43 -0.37 3.17
N THR A 188 4.88 0.62 2.38
CA THR A 188 5.25 1.94 2.90
C THR A 188 4.05 2.64 3.55
N TYR A 189 2.93 2.68 2.85
CA TYR A 189 1.73 3.38 3.31
C TYR A 189 0.96 2.57 4.37
N LEU A 190 0.82 1.26 4.18
CA LEU A 190 0.18 0.38 5.17
C LEU A 190 0.91 0.37 6.51
N ALA A 191 2.25 0.37 6.50
CA ALA A 191 3.06 0.46 7.71
C ALA A 191 2.86 1.82 8.42
N ALA A 192 2.79 2.92 7.66
CA ALA A 192 2.54 4.24 8.21
C ALA A 192 1.16 4.30 8.89
N GLU A 193 0.14 3.82 8.22
CA GLU A 193 -1.23 3.80 8.74
C GLU A 193 -1.35 2.91 9.97
N ALA A 194 -0.82 1.69 9.94
CA ALA A 194 -0.86 0.76 11.07
C ALA A 194 -0.17 1.38 12.31
N LEU A 195 0.99 2.03 12.14
CA LEU A 195 1.68 2.73 13.23
C LEU A 195 0.88 3.92 13.75
N GLN A 196 0.24 4.71 12.87
CA GLN A 196 -0.58 5.85 13.28
C GLN A 196 -1.83 5.41 14.05
N GLN A 197 -2.55 4.39 13.56
CA GLN A 197 -3.74 3.84 14.22
C GLN A 197 -3.40 3.26 15.59
N ALA A 198 -2.34 2.47 15.68
CA ALA A 198 -1.89 1.89 16.94
C ALA A 198 -1.41 2.96 17.94
N ALA A 199 -0.74 4.03 17.48
CA ALA A 199 -0.35 5.16 18.32
C ALA A 199 -1.57 5.93 18.83
N GLN A 200 -2.55 6.20 17.96
CA GLN A 200 -3.80 6.86 18.33
C GLN A 200 -4.59 6.05 19.38
N ALA A 201 -4.69 4.74 19.20
CA ALA A 201 -5.36 3.86 20.15
C ALA A 201 -4.70 3.89 21.54
N ARG A 202 -3.42 4.18 21.63
CA ARG A 202 -2.64 4.29 22.88
C ARG A 202 -2.51 5.73 23.41
N GLY A 203 -3.10 6.72 22.73
CA GLY A 203 -2.98 8.13 23.09
C GLY A 203 -1.56 8.69 22.92
N LEU A 204 -0.74 8.10 22.04
CA LEU A 204 0.62 8.53 21.73
C LEU A 204 0.60 9.50 20.55
N THR A 205 1.47 10.53 20.59
CA THR A 205 1.68 11.44 19.47
C THR A 205 2.78 10.90 18.56
N LEU A 206 2.42 10.49 17.33
CA LEU A 206 3.34 9.93 16.34
C LEU A 206 3.26 10.70 15.04
N LYS A 207 4.40 11.11 14.47
CA LYS A 207 4.52 11.56 13.08
C LYS A 207 5.23 10.49 12.26
N VAL A 208 4.72 10.19 11.08
CA VAL A 208 5.28 9.17 10.18
C VAL A 208 5.69 9.81 8.87
N GLU A 209 6.97 9.76 8.57
CA GLU A 209 7.51 10.07 7.24
C GLU A 209 7.37 8.86 6.33
N THR A 210 6.78 9.04 5.17
CA THR A 210 6.66 7.97 4.17
C THR A 210 7.59 8.23 2.99
N ASN A 211 8.50 7.30 2.72
CA ASN A 211 9.40 7.33 1.57
C ASN A 211 8.82 6.44 0.46
N GLY A 212 7.78 6.96 -0.20
CA GLY A 212 7.04 6.27 -1.24
C GLY A 212 7.58 6.48 -2.65
N ALA A 213 6.93 5.83 -3.63
CA ALA A 213 7.26 5.99 -5.06
C ALA A 213 6.96 7.41 -5.57
N ALA A 214 5.98 8.10 -4.97
CA ALA A 214 5.64 9.49 -5.27
C ALA A 214 6.55 10.52 -4.56
N GLY A 215 7.60 10.07 -3.89
CA GLY A 215 8.52 10.91 -3.11
C GLY A 215 8.33 10.78 -1.60
N VAL A 216 8.95 11.69 -0.87
CA VAL A 216 8.86 11.78 0.59
C VAL A 216 7.63 12.62 0.95
N LYS A 217 6.78 12.10 1.84
CA LYS A 217 5.67 12.84 2.45
C LYS A 217 5.92 12.96 3.96
N ASP A 218 5.43 14.05 4.55
CA ASP A 218 5.53 14.33 5.98
C ASP A 218 6.97 14.24 6.52
N GLU A 219 7.92 14.79 5.76
CA GLU A 219 9.34 14.76 6.08
C GLU A 219 9.59 15.22 7.52
N LEU A 220 10.44 14.47 8.23
CA LEU A 220 10.81 14.77 9.60
C LEU A 220 11.85 15.88 9.64
N THR A 221 11.56 16.95 10.36
CA THR A 221 12.49 18.05 10.55
C THR A 221 13.53 17.72 11.64
N ASP A 222 14.68 18.39 11.60
CA ASP A 222 15.72 18.21 12.62
C ASP A 222 15.22 18.55 14.02
N ASP A 223 14.37 19.58 14.17
CA ASP A 223 13.76 19.97 15.43
C ASP A 223 12.84 18.86 15.98
N GLU A 224 12.03 18.25 15.12
CA GLU A 224 11.15 17.13 15.50
C GLU A 224 11.98 15.91 15.90
N ILE A 225 13.03 15.61 15.14
CA ILE A 225 13.95 14.51 15.44
C ILE A 225 14.63 14.76 16.81
N GLN A 226 15.05 15.99 17.10
CA GLN A 226 15.67 16.30 18.38
C GLN A 226 14.69 16.20 19.55
N ALA A 227 13.45 16.61 19.37
CA ALA A 227 12.43 16.60 20.41
C ALA A 227 11.89 15.20 20.73
N ALA A 228 11.82 14.31 19.76
CA ALA A 228 11.23 12.99 19.92
C ALA A 228 12.06 12.06 20.82
N GLU A 229 11.38 11.18 21.55
CA GLU A 229 12.00 10.18 22.45
C GLU A 229 12.61 9.01 21.68
N CYS A 230 11.96 8.57 20.60
CA CYS A 230 12.38 7.42 19.80
C CYS A 230 11.92 7.57 18.36
N VAL A 231 12.66 6.96 17.43
CA VAL A 231 12.30 6.85 16.00
C VAL A 231 12.13 5.36 15.64
N ILE A 232 11.01 5.02 15.02
CA ILE A 232 10.75 3.70 14.45
C ILE A 232 11.17 3.74 12.97
N VAL A 233 12.13 2.89 12.60
CA VAL A 233 12.61 2.76 11.22
C VAL A 233 12.06 1.45 10.66
N ALA A 234 10.90 1.53 10.00
CA ALA A 234 10.17 0.40 9.43
C ALA A 234 10.40 0.34 7.91
N VAL A 235 11.53 -0.22 7.49
CA VAL A 235 11.98 -0.09 6.10
C VAL A 235 12.52 -1.43 5.56
N ASP A 236 12.21 -1.70 4.28
CA ASP A 236 12.74 -2.85 3.52
C ASP A 236 13.75 -2.40 2.44
N ARG A 237 14.16 -1.14 2.48
CA ARG A 237 15.24 -0.57 1.65
C ARG A 237 16.12 0.35 2.47
N SER A 238 17.36 0.57 2.03
CA SER A 238 18.26 1.52 2.68
C SER A 238 17.73 2.95 2.59
N ILE A 239 17.73 3.66 3.72
CA ILE A 239 17.43 5.09 3.83
C ILE A 239 18.59 5.82 4.54
N PRO A 240 18.76 7.14 4.33
CA PRO A 240 19.77 7.92 5.04
C PRO A 240 19.43 8.01 6.54
N LEU A 241 20.26 7.37 7.37
CA LEU A 241 20.07 7.35 8.82
C LEU A 241 20.92 8.39 9.57
N ALA A 242 21.80 9.10 8.88
CA ALA A 242 22.74 10.05 9.50
C ALA A 242 22.03 11.12 10.37
N ARG A 243 20.83 11.54 9.97
CA ARG A 243 19.98 12.50 10.70
C ARG A 243 19.46 11.98 12.05
N PHE A 244 19.52 10.67 12.29
CA PHE A 244 19.06 10.05 13.54
C PHE A 244 20.19 9.70 14.50
N VAL A 245 21.42 10.13 14.24
CA VAL A 245 22.55 9.90 15.15
C VAL A 245 22.24 10.51 16.52
N GLY A 246 22.43 9.71 17.58
CA GLY A 246 22.12 10.10 18.96
C GLY A 246 20.68 9.78 19.39
N LYS A 247 19.78 9.37 18.50
CA LYS A 247 18.40 8.98 18.81
C LYS A 247 18.27 7.49 19.10
N ARG A 248 17.29 7.15 19.94
CA ARG A 248 16.87 5.76 20.10
C ARG A 248 16.16 5.31 18.85
N LEU A 249 16.56 4.16 18.31
CA LEU A 249 15.94 3.60 17.11
C LEU A 249 15.34 2.22 17.37
N VAL A 250 14.12 1.99 16.86
CA VAL A 250 13.52 0.67 16.74
C VAL A 250 13.52 0.31 15.26
N TYR A 251 14.31 -0.69 14.90
CA TYR A 251 14.34 -1.21 13.53
C TYR A 251 13.31 -2.30 13.34
N ALA A 252 12.63 -2.27 12.18
CA ALA A 252 11.70 -3.27 11.72
C ALA A 252 11.64 -3.28 10.19
N SER A 253 11.10 -4.34 9.59
CA SER A 253 10.65 -4.28 8.21
C SER A 253 9.33 -3.50 8.10
N ALA A 254 9.01 -2.98 6.91
CA ALA A 254 7.70 -2.39 6.67
C ALA A 254 6.57 -3.44 6.87
N GLY A 255 6.83 -4.69 6.48
CA GLY A 255 5.91 -5.81 6.74
C GLY A 255 5.69 -6.11 8.23
N ASP A 256 6.71 -5.95 9.09
CA ASP A 256 6.54 -6.10 10.53
C ASP A 256 5.70 -4.98 11.12
N ALA A 257 5.84 -3.75 10.63
CA ALA A 257 5.03 -2.63 11.07
C ALA A 257 3.55 -2.82 10.69
N VAL A 258 3.25 -3.42 9.54
CA VAL A 258 1.87 -3.78 9.16
C VAL A 258 1.30 -4.86 10.09
N ARG A 259 2.10 -5.89 10.42
CA ARG A 259 1.63 -7.04 11.21
C ARG A 259 1.50 -6.75 12.71
N ASP A 260 2.40 -5.96 13.27
CA ASP A 260 2.56 -5.83 14.72
C ASP A 260 3.05 -4.41 15.12
N ALA A 261 2.29 -3.40 14.66
CA ALA A 261 2.56 -1.99 15.00
C ALA A 261 2.58 -1.75 16.52
N ASP A 262 1.68 -2.42 17.24
CA ASP A 262 1.58 -2.33 18.69
C ASP A 262 2.87 -2.70 19.41
N ARG A 263 3.51 -3.79 19.02
CA ARG A 263 4.78 -4.24 19.58
C ARG A 263 5.92 -3.27 19.29
N LEU A 264 5.93 -2.67 18.10
CA LEU A 264 6.95 -1.67 17.75
C LEU A 264 6.80 -0.40 18.58
N LEU A 265 5.57 0.07 18.79
CA LEU A 265 5.28 1.19 19.67
C LEU A 265 5.66 0.88 21.11
N GLU A 266 5.34 -0.31 21.61
CA GLU A 266 5.73 -0.74 22.96
C GLU A 266 7.25 -0.71 23.14
N LYS A 267 8.00 -1.21 22.18
CA LYS A 267 9.47 -1.12 22.19
C LYS A 267 9.94 0.33 22.18
N ALA A 268 9.30 1.19 21.38
CA ALA A 268 9.69 2.60 21.27
C ALA A 268 9.48 3.37 22.57
N VAL A 269 8.32 3.16 23.26
CA VAL A 269 8.04 3.85 24.54
C VAL A 269 8.74 3.23 25.74
N SER A 270 9.23 2.00 25.63
CA SER A 270 9.90 1.30 26.74
C SER A 270 11.20 1.99 27.22
N GLY A 271 11.75 2.91 26.43
CA GLY A 271 13.04 3.56 26.69
C GLY A 271 14.25 2.62 26.54
N LYS A 272 14.04 1.35 26.13
CA LYS A 272 15.09 0.33 25.98
C LYS A 272 15.67 0.25 24.59
N ALA A 273 15.09 0.96 23.60
CA ALA A 273 15.60 0.96 22.25
C ALA A 273 17.05 1.48 22.21
N PRO A 274 17.95 0.86 21.43
CA PRO A 274 19.35 1.26 21.34
C PRO A 274 19.51 2.67 20.77
N VAL A 275 20.53 3.40 21.25
CA VAL A 275 20.89 4.70 20.69
C VAL A 275 21.73 4.50 19.44
N TYR A 276 21.30 5.04 18.32
CA TYR A 276 22.03 4.97 17.06
C TYR A 276 23.28 5.85 17.07
N ARG A 277 24.42 5.25 16.78
CA ARG A 277 25.75 5.92 16.83
C ARG A 277 26.37 6.14 15.45
N GLY A 278 25.59 6.05 14.36
CA GLY A 278 26.10 6.26 13.00
C GLY A 278 26.79 5.03 12.38
N ILE A 279 26.81 3.89 13.06
CA ILE A 279 27.31 2.62 12.55
C ILE A 279 26.10 1.74 12.25
N LEU A 280 26.00 1.19 11.03
CA LEU A 280 24.97 0.21 10.69
C LEU A 280 25.11 -0.98 11.64
N TYR A 281 24.10 -1.22 12.45
CA TYR A 281 23.96 -2.47 13.19
C TYR A 281 23.40 -3.49 12.19
N ASP A 282 24.20 -4.49 11.88
CA ASP A 282 23.75 -5.68 11.18
C ASP A 282 23.09 -6.59 12.22
N PRO A 283 21.78 -6.83 12.19
CA PRO A 283 21.17 -7.79 13.09
C PRO A 283 21.47 -9.20 12.56
N GLU A 284 22.34 -9.94 13.26
CA GLU A 284 22.42 -11.41 13.14
C GLU A 284 21.08 -12.06 13.53
#